data_c279edb51d14d9bde8371fc03c11ca96
#
_entry.id   c279edb51d14d9bde8371fc03c11ca96
#
_cell.length_a   1.000
_cell.length_b   1.000
_cell.length_c   1.000
_cell.angle_alpha   90.00
_cell.angle_beta   90.00
_cell.angle_gamma   90.00
#
_symmetry.space_group_name_H-M   'P 1'
#
loop_
_entity.id
_entity.type
_entity.pdbx_description
1 polymer ?
#
loop_
_entity_poly.entity_id
_entity_poly.type
_entity_poly.pdbx_seq_one_letter_code
_entity_poly.pdbx_strand_id
1 'polypeptide(L)'
;GCRRFIERYWNLQSILVDGEAIRPEMENSFHKAIKKVSYDIENLKFNTAIASLMALMNVIAEKGSINKAELSVFTMLLNPFAPHVTEEVWSEMKLGEGMVTEQPWPKYDESKCKDDVIEIVVQVNGKVRARLCVAADIQKDDAIALAKAEDRIAAEINGKNVVKEIYVPGKLVNIVVKG
;
A
#
# COMPACT_ATOMS: atom_id res chain seq x y z
N GLY A 1 0.09 7.18 20.87
CA GLY A 1 -1.00 7.51 19.98
C GLY A 1 -0.76 8.75 19.14
N CYS A 2 -1.73 9.67 19.09
CA CYS A 2 -1.75 10.84 18.19
C CYS A 2 -0.50 11.73 18.30
N ARG A 3 -0.05 12.07 19.53
CA ARG A 3 1.14 12.88 19.73
C ARG A 3 2.36 12.32 19.00
N ARG A 4 2.63 11.02 19.18
CA ARG A 4 3.76 10.35 18.51
C ARG A 4 3.66 10.39 16.98
N PHE A 5 2.44 10.33 16.44
CA PHE A 5 2.20 10.45 15.00
C PHE A 5 2.51 11.86 14.50
N ILE A 6 2.08 12.90 15.23
CA ILE A 6 2.38 14.31 14.90
C ILE A 6 3.89 14.59 14.99
N GLU A 7 4.57 14.05 16.02
CA GLU A 7 6.03 14.17 16.15
C GLU A 7 6.75 13.49 14.95
N ARG A 8 6.28 12.33 14.50
CA ARG A 8 6.83 11.68 13.30
C ARG A 8 6.59 12.51 12.04
N TYR A 9 5.39 13.09 11.89
CA TYR A 9 5.08 13.98 10.78
C TYR A 9 6.01 15.20 10.78
N TRP A 10 6.16 15.86 11.92
CA TRP A 10 7.08 16.98 12.08
C TRP A 10 8.51 16.62 11.64
N ASN A 11 8.98 15.46 12.02
CA ASN A 11 10.33 15.00 11.71
C ASN A 11 10.53 14.65 10.21
N LEU A 12 9.49 14.58 9.37
CA LEU A 12 9.66 14.38 7.93
C LEU A 12 10.48 15.50 7.28
N GLN A 13 10.47 16.69 7.85
CA GLN A 13 11.25 17.83 7.38
C GLN A 13 12.76 17.52 7.36
N SER A 14 13.26 16.70 8.29
CA SER A 14 14.68 16.33 8.40
C SER A 14 15.15 15.34 7.33
N ILE A 15 14.23 14.67 6.67
CA ILE A 15 14.51 13.69 5.60
C ILE A 15 13.98 14.16 4.24
N LEU A 16 13.69 15.46 4.12
CA LEU A 16 13.20 16.07 2.88
C LEU A 16 14.32 16.10 1.83
N VAL A 17 13.96 15.66 0.62
CA VAL A 17 14.81 15.71 -0.57
C VAL A 17 14.09 16.48 -1.68
N ASP A 18 14.84 16.93 -2.67
CA ASP A 18 14.27 17.62 -3.84
C ASP A 18 13.41 16.67 -4.68
N GLY A 19 12.36 17.21 -5.27
CA GLY A 19 11.47 16.49 -6.19
C GLY A 19 10.09 17.13 -6.27
N GLU A 20 9.64 17.36 -7.51
CA GLU A 20 8.36 18.06 -7.79
C GLU A 20 7.23 17.11 -8.20
N ALA A 21 7.49 15.80 -8.23
CA ALA A 21 6.50 14.77 -8.50
C ALA A 21 6.64 13.63 -7.50
N ILE A 22 5.54 12.91 -7.26
CA ILE A 22 5.57 11.67 -6.46
C ILE A 22 6.47 10.68 -7.19
N ARG A 23 7.40 10.06 -6.46
CA ARG A 23 8.31 9.06 -7.03
C ARG A 23 7.56 7.81 -7.48
N PRO A 24 7.94 7.18 -8.61
CA PRO A 24 7.24 6.00 -9.14
C PRO A 24 7.02 4.89 -8.11
N GLU A 25 8.03 4.61 -7.28
CA GLU A 25 7.95 3.58 -6.22
C GLU A 25 7.05 3.96 -5.05
N MET A 26 6.62 5.22 -4.96
CA MET A 26 5.70 5.74 -3.93
C MET A 26 4.29 5.99 -4.47
N GLU A 27 4.11 6.06 -5.80
CA GLU A 27 2.83 6.39 -6.43
C GLU A 27 1.68 5.51 -5.95
N ASN A 28 1.87 4.20 -5.92
CA ASN A 28 0.84 3.27 -5.48
C ASN A 28 0.37 3.57 -4.04
N SER A 29 1.31 3.76 -3.12
CA SER A 29 1.01 4.04 -1.71
C SER A 29 0.31 5.39 -1.53
N PHE A 30 0.76 6.44 -2.24
CA PHE A 30 0.15 7.76 -2.18
C PHE A 30 -1.25 7.77 -2.81
N HIS A 31 -1.43 7.20 -4.00
CA HIS A 31 -2.74 7.16 -4.66
C HIS A 31 -3.77 6.35 -3.87
N LYS A 32 -3.37 5.23 -3.26
CA LYS A 32 -4.21 4.48 -2.31
C LYS A 32 -4.59 5.30 -1.10
N ALA A 33 -3.63 6.04 -0.51
CA ALA A 33 -3.90 6.88 0.64
C ALA A 33 -4.85 8.03 0.28
N ILE A 34 -4.64 8.73 -0.85
CA ILE A 34 -5.56 9.78 -1.32
C ILE A 34 -6.97 9.21 -1.48
N LYS A 35 -7.13 8.10 -2.21
CA LYS A 35 -8.42 7.44 -2.41
C LYS A 35 -9.09 7.08 -1.09
N LYS A 36 -8.37 6.42 -0.20
CA LYS A 36 -8.89 5.94 1.08
C LYS A 36 -9.26 7.07 2.02
N VAL A 37 -8.39 8.07 2.17
CA VAL A 37 -8.63 9.23 3.04
C VAL A 37 -9.81 10.06 2.52
N SER A 38 -9.89 10.32 1.22
CA SER A 38 -11.03 11.03 0.61
C SER A 38 -12.35 10.32 0.90
N TYR A 39 -12.43 9.02 0.60
CA TYR A 39 -13.61 8.22 0.88
C TYR A 39 -13.99 8.23 2.36
N ASP A 40 -13.02 8.08 3.25
CA ASP A 40 -13.26 8.00 4.69
C ASP A 40 -13.72 9.34 5.28
N ILE A 41 -13.20 10.47 4.79
CA ILE A 41 -13.66 11.81 5.20
C ILE A 41 -15.11 12.02 4.75
N GLU A 42 -15.46 11.72 3.49
CA GLU A 42 -16.82 11.84 2.97
C GLU A 42 -17.82 10.99 3.74
N ASN A 43 -17.37 9.86 4.28
CA ASN A 43 -18.20 8.93 5.06
C ASN A 43 -18.04 9.06 6.58
N LEU A 44 -17.40 10.15 7.06
CA LEU A 44 -17.17 10.45 8.50
C LEU A 44 -16.38 9.34 9.23
N LYS A 45 -15.56 8.58 8.52
CA LYS A 45 -14.73 7.49 9.07
C LYS A 45 -13.33 7.97 9.44
N PHE A 46 -13.24 8.96 10.28
CA PHE A 46 -11.98 9.65 10.62
C PHE A 46 -10.91 8.72 11.20
N ASN A 47 -11.30 7.70 11.98
CA ASN A 47 -10.34 6.74 12.54
C ASN A 47 -9.62 5.94 11.46
N THR A 48 -10.33 5.50 10.42
CA THR A 48 -9.74 4.75 9.31
C THR A 48 -8.93 5.64 8.37
N ALA A 49 -9.33 6.89 8.20
CA ALA A 49 -8.54 7.90 7.49
C ALA A 49 -7.18 8.12 8.17
N ILE A 50 -7.17 8.33 9.49
CA ILE A 50 -5.93 8.48 10.27
C ILE A 50 -5.09 7.19 10.22
N ALA A 51 -5.70 6.01 10.29
CA ALA A 51 -4.97 4.74 10.15
C ALA A 51 -4.30 4.61 8.77
N SER A 52 -4.96 5.07 7.70
CA SER A 52 -4.37 5.12 6.35
C SER A 52 -3.16 6.06 6.28
N LEU A 53 -3.25 7.24 6.91
CA LEU A 53 -2.11 8.16 7.02
C LEU A 53 -0.96 7.56 7.84
N MET A 54 -1.26 6.82 8.90
CA MET A 54 -0.23 6.11 9.68
C MET A 54 0.46 5.02 8.85
N ALA A 55 -0.28 4.30 8.01
CA ALA A 55 0.28 3.30 7.10
C ALA A 55 1.21 3.95 6.07
N LEU A 56 0.78 5.06 5.43
CA LEU A 56 1.61 5.82 4.51
C LEU A 56 2.88 6.36 5.18
N MET A 57 2.77 6.84 6.43
CA MET A 57 3.93 7.27 7.24
C MET A 57 4.95 6.13 7.44
N ASN A 58 4.50 4.89 7.60
CA ASN A 58 5.40 3.75 7.73
C ASN A 58 6.14 3.46 6.43
N VAL A 59 5.45 3.53 5.28
CA VAL A 59 6.09 3.38 3.95
C VAL A 59 7.16 4.46 3.74
N ILE A 60 6.87 5.72 4.09
CA ILE A 60 7.85 6.82 4.00
C ILE A 60 9.06 6.55 4.91
N ALA A 61 8.82 6.07 6.13
CA ALA A 61 9.88 5.76 7.08
C ALA A 61 10.79 4.62 6.60
N GLU A 62 10.24 3.59 5.95
CA GLU A 62 11.01 2.51 5.31
C GLU A 62 11.91 3.01 4.18
N LYS A 63 11.43 4.00 3.41
CA LYS A 63 12.21 4.64 2.35
C LYS A 63 13.31 5.56 2.89
N GLY A 64 13.15 6.07 4.11
CA GLY A 64 14.12 6.95 4.77
C GLY A 64 14.23 8.35 4.15
N SER A 65 13.35 8.71 3.22
CA SER A 65 13.29 10.04 2.59
C SER A 65 11.89 10.34 2.08
N ILE A 66 11.59 11.63 1.95
CA ILE A 66 10.36 12.15 1.33
C ILE A 66 10.74 13.35 0.47
N ASN A 67 10.11 13.53 -0.69
CA ASN A 67 10.33 14.73 -1.50
C ASN A 67 9.22 15.78 -1.29
N LYS A 68 9.43 16.97 -1.88
CA LYS A 68 8.50 18.10 -1.75
C LYS A 68 7.06 17.76 -2.18
N ALA A 69 6.89 17.10 -3.33
CA ALA A 69 5.57 16.73 -3.84
C ALA A 69 4.87 15.72 -2.92
N GLU A 70 5.60 14.73 -2.44
CA GLU A 70 5.10 13.72 -1.49
C GLU A 70 4.72 14.34 -0.15
N LEU A 71 5.57 15.22 0.39
CA LEU A 71 5.28 15.93 1.63
C LEU A 71 4.08 16.87 1.47
N SER A 72 3.95 17.58 0.34
CA SER A 72 2.78 18.41 0.04
C SER A 72 1.48 17.61 0.08
N VAL A 73 1.44 16.47 -0.62
CA VAL A 73 0.25 15.61 -0.64
C VAL A 73 -0.05 15.06 0.75
N PHE A 74 0.96 14.58 1.48
CA PHE A 74 0.76 14.08 2.84
C PHE A 74 0.20 15.17 3.76
N THR A 75 0.76 16.39 3.68
CA THR A 75 0.33 17.55 4.44
C THR A 75 -1.13 17.92 4.15
N MET A 76 -1.53 17.98 2.87
CA MET A 76 -2.91 18.22 2.48
C MET A 76 -3.87 17.16 3.03
N LEU A 77 -3.51 15.89 2.96
CA LEU A 77 -4.34 14.80 3.50
C LEU A 77 -4.46 14.85 5.04
N LEU A 78 -3.42 15.31 5.73
CA LEU A 78 -3.41 15.42 7.19
C LEU A 78 -4.09 16.70 7.70
N ASN A 79 -4.15 17.74 6.90
CA ASN A 79 -4.64 19.07 7.32
C ASN A 79 -6.02 19.04 8.00
N PRO A 80 -7.04 18.29 7.53
CA PRO A 80 -8.35 18.23 8.20
C PRO A 80 -8.29 17.74 9.65
N PHE A 81 -7.25 17.00 10.03
CA PHE A 81 -7.09 16.39 11.36
C PHE A 81 -6.12 17.17 12.26
N ALA A 82 -5.18 17.90 11.68
CA ALA A 82 -4.13 18.61 12.41
C ALA A 82 -3.74 19.93 11.72
N PRO A 83 -4.69 20.89 11.59
CA PRO A 83 -4.48 22.09 10.77
C PRO A 83 -3.28 22.93 11.18
N HIS A 84 -3.07 23.14 12.47
CA HIS A 84 -2.00 24.03 12.92
C HIS A 84 -0.59 23.52 12.54
N VAL A 85 -0.31 22.25 12.77
CA VAL A 85 1.01 21.69 12.46
C VAL A 85 1.24 21.55 10.96
N THR A 86 0.19 21.29 10.19
CA THR A 86 0.28 21.17 8.72
C THR A 86 0.49 22.53 8.06
N GLU A 87 -0.16 23.59 8.54
CA GLU A 87 0.10 24.96 8.06
C GLU A 87 1.54 25.41 8.38
N GLU A 88 2.06 25.07 9.55
CA GLU A 88 3.44 25.39 9.93
C GLU A 88 4.45 24.71 9.00
N VAL A 89 4.33 23.38 8.81
CA VAL A 89 5.21 22.60 7.92
C VAL A 89 5.09 23.11 6.47
N TRP A 90 3.88 23.44 6.01
CA TRP A 90 3.64 23.98 4.67
C TRP A 90 4.42 25.27 4.44
N SER A 91 4.33 26.20 5.39
CA SER A 91 5.00 27.48 5.34
C SER A 91 6.52 27.35 5.43
N GLU A 92 7.03 26.59 6.42
CA GLU A 92 8.46 26.41 6.64
C GLU A 92 9.15 25.72 5.46
N MET A 93 8.54 24.66 4.93
CA MET A 93 9.10 23.89 3.82
C MET A 93 8.79 24.48 2.44
N LYS A 94 8.01 25.57 2.39
CA LYS A 94 7.59 26.24 1.15
C LYS A 94 6.99 25.23 0.15
N LEU A 95 6.02 24.48 0.62
CA LEU A 95 5.41 23.38 -0.15
C LEU A 95 4.45 23.88 -1.25
N GLY A 96 3.97 25.11 -1.13
CA GLY A 96 3.11 25.78 -2.10
C GLY A 96 2.86 27.24 -1.69
N GLU A 97 2.12 27.96 -2.53
CA GLU A 97 1.67 29.34 -2.23
C GLU A 97 0.39 29.31 -1.39
N GLY A 98 0.18 30.32 -0.54
CA GLY A 98 -1.00 30.41 0.33
C GLY A 98 -1.03 29.37 1.43
N MET A 99 -2.23 29.10 1.96
CA MET A 99 -2.45 28.15 3.04
C MET A 99 -2.78 26.75 2.50
N VAL A 100 -2.55 25.72 3.30
CA VAL A 100 -2.91 24.33 2.94
C VAL A 100 -4.41 24.21 2.64
N THR A 101 -5.24 24.89 3.43
CA THR A 101 -6.71 24.90 3.28
C THR A 101 -7.19 25.52 1.96
N GLU A 102 -6.38 26.33 1.30
CA GLU A 102 -6.69 26.94 0.01
C GLU A 102 -6.30 26.06 -1.17
N GLN A 103 -5.53 24.99 -0.91
CA GLN A 103 -5.07 24.10 -1.98
C GLN A 103 -6.18 23.19 -2.47
N PRO A 104 -6.21 22.86 -3.77
CA PRO A 104 -7.14 21.88 -4.29
C PRO A 104 -6.85 20.51 -3.67
N TRP A 105 -7.92 19.80 -3.25
CA TRP A 105 -7.75 18.45 -2.69
C TRP A 105 -7.06 17.52 -3.67
N PRO A 106 -6.06 16.73 -3.23
CA PRO A 106 -5.30 15.87 -4.11
C PRO A 106 -6.18 14.80 -4.77
N LYS A 107 -5.95 14.58 -6.07
CA LYS A 107 -6.67 13.58 -6.86
C LYS A 107 -5.85 12.29 -6.97
N TYR A 108 -6.53 11.16 -6.92
CA TYR A 108 -5.91 9.86 -7.16
C TYR A 108 -6.17 9.36 -8.58
N ASP A 109 -5.25 8.54 -9.06
CA ASP A 109 -5.40 7.77 -10.30
C ASP A 109 -5.71 6.31 -9.93
N GLU A 110 -6.86 5.80 -10.38
CA GLU A 110 -7.31 4.44 -10.09
C GLU A 110 -6.35 3.38 -10.63
N SER A 111 -5.70 3.66 -11.76
CA SER A 111 -4.73 2.74 -12.37
C SER A 111 -3.50 2.55 -11.48
N LYS A 112 -3.09 3.60 -10.75
CA LYS A 112 -1.96 3.61 -9.83
C LYS A 112 -2.29 3.03 -8.44
N CYS A 113 -3.56 2.79 -8.15
CA CYS A 113 -4.00 2.15 -6.90
C CYS A 113 -3.89 0.62 -6.92
N LYS A 114 -3.57 0.01 -8.07
CA LYS A 114 -3.44 -1.45 -8.19
C LYS A 114 -2.08 -1.90 -7.66
N ASP A 115 -2.08 -3.01 -6.95
CA ASP A 115 -0.82 -3.65 -6.58
C ASP A 115 -0.26 -4.39 -7.80
N ASP A 116 1.01 -4.18 -8.12
CA ASP A 116 1.69 -4.92 -9.16
C ASP A 116 1.96 -6.37 -8.72
N VAL A 117 2.10 -6.57 -7.41
CA VAL A 117 2.38 -7.88 -6.79
C VAL A 117 1.38 -8.13 -5.65
N ILE A 118 0.85 -9.33 -5.61
CA ILE A 118 -0.07 -9.81 -4.57
C ILE A 118 0.46 -11.08 -3.91
N GLU A 119 0.14 -11.28 -2.63
CA GLU A 119 0.41 -12.54 -1.95
C GLU A 119 -0.78 -13.48 -2.13
N ILE A 120 -0.55 -14.66 -2.72
CA ILE A 120 -1.52 -15.75 -2.80
C ILE A 120 -1.14 -16.89 -1.87
N VAL A 121 -2.15 -17.53 -1.30
CA VAL A 121 -1.97 -18.70 -0.41
C VAL A 121 -1.99 -19.98 -1.24
N VAL A 122 -0.97 -20.83 -1.06
CA VAL A 122 -0.95 -22.18 -1.69
C VAL A 122 -1.38 -23.22 -0.67
N GLN A 123 -2.37 -24.01 -1.06
CA GLN A 123 -2.94 -25.07 -0.26
C GLN A 123 -2.75 -26.43 -0.94
N VAL A 124 -2.56 -27.48 -0.14
CA VAL A 124 -2.65 -28.87 -0.56
C VAL A 124 -3.75 -29.55 0.25
N ASN A 125 -4.76 -30.10 -0.41
CA ASN A 125 -5.95 -30.70 0.22
C ASN A 125 -6.61 -29.74 1.25
N GLY A 126 -6.68 -28.43 0.94
CA GLY A 126 -7.28 -27.40 1.80
C GLY A 126 -6.41 -26.95 2.97
N LYS A 127 -5.21 -27.48 3.16
CA LYS A 127 -4.26 -27.04 4.19
C LYS A 127 -3.23 -26.09 3.61
N VAL A 128 -3.06 -24.92 4.23
CA VAL A 128 -2.05 -23.94 3.83
C VAL A 128 -0.65 -24.53 3.98
N ARG A 129 0.16 -24.42 2.92
CA ARG A 129 1.53 -24.95 2.87
C ARG A 129 2.57 -23.91 2.52
N ALA A 130 2.21 -22.95 1.68
CA ALA A 130 3.09 -21.87 1.27
C ALA A 130 2.32 -20.59 1.02
N ARG A 131 3.04 -19.48 0.86
CA ARG A 131 2.56 -18.20 0.39
C ARG A 131 3.50 -17.72 -0.70
N LEU A 132 2.96 -17.26 -1.81
CA LEU A 132 3.72 -16.82 -2.96
C LEU A 132 3.38 -15.37 -3.30
N CYS A 133 4.40 -14.57 -3.56
CA CYS A 133 4.25 -13.26 -4.16
C CYS A 133 4.23 -13.42 -5.68
N VAL A 134 3.13 -13.03 -6.30
CA VAL A 134 2.91 -13.17 -7.74
C VAL A 134 2.39 -11.86 -8.32
N ALA A 135 2.53 -11.67 -9.63
CA ALA A 135 1.94 -10.53 -10.32
C ALA A 135 0.40 -10.50 -10.10
N ALA A 136 -0.16 -9.31 -9.90
CA ALA A 136 -1.59 -9.17 -9.59
C ALA A 136 -2.50 -9.65 -10.73
N ASP A 137 -1.98 -9.62 -11.96
CA ASP A 137 -2.65 -10.04 -13.19
C ASP A 137 -2.28 -11.46 -13.64
N ILE A 138 -1.59 -12.23 -12.77
CA ILE A 138 -1.13 -13.59 -13.09
C ILE A 138 -2.29 -14.47 -13.56
N GLN A 139 -2.07 -15.19 -14.65
CA GLN A 139 -3.05 -16.12 -15.18
C GLN A 139 -3.07 -17.42 -14.37
N LYS A 140 -4.19 -18.13 -14.47
CA LYS A 140 -4.42 -19.39 -13.72
C LYS A 140 -3.30 -20.39 -13.88
N ASP A 141 -2.89 -20.64 -15.13
CA ASP A 141 -1.93 -21.69 -15.45
C ASP A 141 -0.53 -21.34 -14.92
N ASP A 142 -0.13 -20.08 -15.01
CA ASP A 142 1.14 -19.59 -14.46
C ASP A 142 1.15 -19.61 -12.92
N ALA A 143 0.05 -19.23 -12.29
CA ALA A 143 -0.09 -19.28 -10.83
C ALA A 143 0.00 -20.74 -10.30
N ILE A 144 -0.61 -21.69 -10.99
CA ILE A 144 -0.53 -23.11 -10.65
C ILE A 144 0.88 -23.66 -10.89
N ALA A 145 1.53 -23.26 -12.00
CA ALA A 145 2.90 -23.68 -12.30
C ALA A 145 3.88 -23.19 -11.22
N LEU A 146 3.80 -21.92 -10.82
CA LEU A 146 4.61 -21.37 -9.74
C LEU A 146 4.33 -22.06 -8.40
N ALA A 147 3.05 -22.32 -8.10
CA ALA A 147 2.67 -23.02 -6.88
C ALA A 147 3.26 -24.44 -6.81
N LYS A 148 3.32 -25.16 -7.93
CA LYS A 148 3.92 -26.51 -8.01
C LYS A 148 5.45 -26.50 -7.94
N ALA A 149 6.09 -25.40 -8.40
CA ALA A 149 7.54 -25.24 -8.37
C ALA A 149 8.08 -24.90 -6.97
N GLU A 150 7.20 -24.49 -6.04
CA GLU A 150 7.59 -24.22 -4.66
C GLU A 150 8.05 -25.52 -3.97
N ASP A 151 9.24 -25.50 -3.38
CA ASP A 151 9.90 -26.70 -2.80
C ASP A 151 9.02 -27.51 -1.85
N ARG A 152 8.29 -26.82 -0.96
CA ARG A 152 7.39 -27.46 0.02
C ARG A 152 6.20 -28.12 -0.65
N ILE A 153 5.68 -27.52 -1.69
CA ILE A 153 4.55 -28.04 -2.46
C ILE A 153 5.02 -29.21 -3.31
N ALA A 154 6.14 -29.06 -4.03
CA ALA A 154 6.75 -30.10 -4.86
C ALA A 154 7.01 -31.37 -4.05
N ALA A 155 7.57 -31.26 -2.84
CA ALA A 155 7.80 -32.38 -1.94
C ALA A 155 6.50 -33.06 -1.50
N GLU A 156 5.42 -32.29 -1.28
CA GLU A 156 4.15 -32.85 -0.79
C GLU A 156 3.29 -33.51 -1.88
N ILE A 157 3.43 -33.07 -3.13
CA ILE A 157 2.73 -33.64 -4.29
C ILE A 157 3.53 -34.78 -4.96
N ASN A 158 4.82 -34.91 -4.63
CA ASN A 158 5.68 -35.92 -5.22
C ASN A 158 5.13 -37.33 -4.95
N GLY A 159 4.98 -38.11 -6.01
CA GLY A 159 4.44 -39.50 -5.95
C GLY A 159 2.92 -39.59 -5.76
N LYS A 160 2.20 -38.48 -5.77
CA LYS A 160 0.73 -38.44 -5.65
C LYS A 160 0.07 -38.00 -6.96
N ASN A 161 -1.15 -38.51 -7.19
CA ASN A 161 -1.95 -38.04 -8.33
C ASN A 161 -2.67 -36.72 -8.03
N VAL A 162 -2.41 -35.69 -8.85
CA VAL A 162 -3.16 -34.43 -8.79
C VAL A 162 -4.54 -34.65 -9.40
N VAL A 163 -5.58 -34.56 -8.58
CA VAL A 163 -6.97 -34.81 -8.98
C VAL A 163 -7.65 -33.54 -9.45
N LYS A 164 -7.35 -32.42 -8.80
CA LYS A 164 -7.98 -31.12 -9.10
C LYS A 164 -7.08 -29.96 -8.71
N GLU A 165 -7.11 -28.91 -9.52
CA GLU A 165 -6.42 -27.64 -9.30
C GLU A 165 -7.44 -26.51 -9.29
N ILE A 166 -7.50 -25.77 -8.19
CA ILE A 166 -8.45 -24.68 -8.00
C ILE A 166 -7.63 -23.40 -7.84
N TYR A 167 -7.88 -22.42 -8.70
CA TYR A 167 -7.32 -21.08 -8.60
C TYR A 167 -8.44 -20.08 -8.30
N VAL A 168 -8.25 -19.29 -7.25
CA VAL A 168 -9.11 -18.16 -6.93
C VAL A 168 -8.27 -16.90 -7.15
N PRO A 169 -8.58 -16.09 -8.18
CA PRO A 169 -7.79 -14.90 -8.51
C PRO A 169 -7.56 -14.00 -7.30
N GLY A 170 -6.31 -13.60 -7.10
CA GLY A 170 -5.91 -12.70 -6.02
C GLY A 170 -5.98 -13.28 -4.60
N LYS A 171 -6.26 -14.59 -4.44
CA LYS A 171 -6.45 -15.20 -3.12
C LYS A 171 -5.64 -16.47 -2.88
N LEU A 172 -5.92 -17.51 -3.66
CA LEU A 172 -5.30 -18.80 -3.38
C LEU A 172 -5.21 -19.73 -4.60
N VAL A 173 -4.25 -20.65 -4.52
CA VAL A 173 -4.18 -21.88 -5.31
C VAL A 173 -4.37 -23.07 -4.38
N ASN A 174 -5.29 -23.98 -4.70
CA ASN A 174 -5.47 -25.22 -3.95
C ASN A 174 -5.26 -26.43 -4.86
N ILE A 175 -4.26 -27.25 -4.54
CA ILE A 175 -3.92 -28.48 -5.26
C ILE A 175 -4.48 -29.65 -4.47
N VAL A 176 -5.42 -30.36 -5.09
CA VAL A 176 -6.03 -31.58 -4.49
C VAL A 176 -5.30 -32.78 -5.02
N VAL A 177 -4.67 -33.52 -4.13
CA VAL A 177 -3.95 -34.78 -4.44
C VAL A 177 -4.60 -35.96 -3.75
N LYS A 178 -4.53 -37.12 -4.44
CA LYS A 178 -4.94 -38.42 -3.90
C LYS A 178 -3.71 -39.32 -3.88
N GLY A 179 -3.39 -39.85 -2.72
CA GLY A 179 -2.33 -40.86 -2.53
C GLY A 179 -2.82 -42.25 -2.81
#